data_05fb0e0b514aa4eb64d3d140206d556d
#
_entry.id   05fb0e0b514aa4eb64d3d140206d556d
#
_cell.length_a   1.000
_cell.length_b   1.000
_cell.length_c   1.000
_cell.angle_alpha   90.00
_cell.angle_beta   90.00
_cell.angle_gamma   90.00
#
_symmetry.space_group_name_H-M   'P 1'
#
loop_
_entity.id
_entity.type
_entity.pdbx_description
1 polymer ?
#
loop_
_entity_poly.entity_id
_entity_poly.type
_entity_poly.pdbx_seq_one_letter_code
_entity_poly.pdbx_strand_id
1 'polypeptide(L)'
;MATEFDSIATLIIRDLASGPTPPRVASGSGPNRLHTRVAEVVAAMGPPPWSRRIIADERQLVTLIASPPCGGNRPHWHREFDEWWVVLAGELEWELTGDVVVRARKDEIVWVPRGTVHHIRNVGQELSLRLAVAMPPAMHYFSACEQCGYTDDGPREWCA
;
A
#
# COMPACT_ATOMS: atom_id res chain seq x y z
N MET A 1 36.27 10.60 -17.11
CA MET A 1 34.97 11.30 -17.17
C MET A 1 34.08 10.63 -16.13
N ALA A 2 33.74 11.34 -15.08
CA ALA A 2 32.71 10.85 -14.12
C ALA A 2 31.38 10.76 -14.86
N THR A 3 30.66 9.68 -14.70
CA THR A 3 29.37 9.51 -15.36
C THR A 3 28.34 10.44 -14.66
N GLU A 4 27.29 10.81 -15.37
CA GLU A 4 26.21 11.66 -14.84
C GLU A 4 25.61 11.09 -13.54
N PHE A 5 25.62 9.77 -13.37
CA PHE A 5 25.21 9.05 -12.17
C PHE A 5 26.10 9.34 -10.95
N ASP A 6 27.42 9.45 -11.13
CA ASP A 6 28.35 9.78 -10.04
C ASP A 6 28.12 11.19 -9.53
N SER A 7 27.69 12.10 -10.41
CA SER A 7 27.35 13.49 -10.07
C SER A 7 26.08 13.59 -9.22
N ILE A 8 25.04 12.81 -9.56
CA ILE A 8 23.77 12.76 -8.80
C ILE A 8 23.99 12.16 -7.41
N ALA A 9 24.73 11.04 -7.31
CA ALA A 9 25.04 10.42 -6.03
C ALA A 9 25.83 11.37 -5.12
N THR A 10 26.77 12.14 -5.66
CA THR A 10 27.56 13.13 -4.91
C THR A 10 26.70 14.31 -4.45
N LEU A 11 25.72 14.76 -5.24
CA LEU A 11 24.77 15.80 -4.88
C LEU A 11 23.86 15.35 -3.74
N ILE A 12 23.31 14.15 -3.80
CA ILE A 12 22.45 13.58 -2.77
C ILE A 12 23.20 13.48 -1.43
N ILE A 13 24.46 13.03 -1.46
CA ILE A 13 25.27 12.92 -0.24
C ILE A 13 25.59 14.31 0.36
N ARG A 14 25.83 15.32 -0.44
CA ARG A 14 26.07 16.70 0.03
C ARG A 14 24.82 17.32 0.64
N ASP A 15 23.66 17.14 0.04
CA ASP A 15 22.39 17.63 0.58
C ASP A 15 22.02 16.95 1.90
N LEU A 16 22.29 15.65 2.04
CA LEU A 16 22.10 14.93 3.29
C LEU A 16 23.04 15.42 4.40
N ALA A 17 24.22 15.91 4.07
CA ALA A 17 25.20 16.43 5.05
C ALA A 17 24.88 17.87 5.51
N SER A 18 24.15 18.64 4.71
CA SER A 18 23.80 20.05 4.98
C SER A 18 22.31 20.28 5.30
N GLY A 19 21.49 19.27 5.22
CA GLY A 19 20.06 19.33 5.49
C GLY A 19 19.70 19.37 6.99
N PRO A 20 18.45 19.65 7.32
CA PRO A 20 17.97 19.57 8.70
C PRO A 20 18.21 18.17 9.25
N THR A 21 18.52 18.07 10.54
CA THR A 21 18.77 16.80 11.23
C THR A 21 17.68 15.79 10.87
N PRO A 22 18.04 14.64 10.28
CA PRO A 22 17.04 13.65 9.91
C PRO A 22 16.23 13.23 11.13
N PRO A 23 14.94 12.97 10.97
CA PRO A 23 14.10 12.52 12.08
C PRO A 23 14.70 11.28 12.73
N ARG A 24 14.59 11.19 14.05
CA ARG A 24 15.10 10.03 14.80
C ARG A 24 14.49 8.74 14.27
N VAL A 25 15.35 7.87 13.77
CA VAL A 25 14.93 6.51 13.38
C VAL A 25 14.53 5.75 14.63
N ALA A 26 13.31 5.24 14.67
CA ALA A 26 12.83 4.46 15.81
C ALA A 26 13.61 3.14 15.91
N SER A 27 14.15 2.87 17.07
CA SER A 27 14.65 1.54 17.44
C SER A 27 13.49 0.75 18.04
N GLY A 28 13.22 -0.46 17.53
CA GLY A 28 12.17 -1.32 18.08
C GLY A 28 11.19 -1.87 17.04
N SER A 29 10.01 -2.29 17.49
CA SER A 29 8.96 -2.92 16.66
C SER A 29 8.03 -1.91 15.94
N GLY A 30 8.27 -0.61 16.10
CA GLY A 30 7.48 0.45 15.49
C GLY A 30 7.75 0.67 13.99
N PRO A 31 7.03 1.62 13.34
CA PRO A 31 7.34 2.07 12.00
C PRO A 31 8.67 2.83 11.95
N ASN A 32 9.15 3.14 10.74
CA ASN A 32 10.35 3.95 10.48
C ASN A 32 11.67 3.26 10.89
N ARG A 33 11.75 1.95 10.74
CA ARG A 33 13.01 1.21 10.88
C ARG A 33 13.83 1.39 9.60
N LEU A 34 15.15 1.55 9.73
CA LEU A 34 16.06 1.62 8.56
C LEU A 34 16.03 0.35 7.70
N HIS A 35 15.72 -0.79 8.31
CA HIS A 35 15.61 -2.06 7.63
C HIS A 35 14.47 -2.87 8.22
N THR A 36 13.56 -3.33 7.36
CA THR A 36 12.45 -4.20 7.70
C THR A 36 12.44 -5.42 6.77
N ARG A 37 12.47 -6.60 7.34
CA ARG A 37 12.27 -7.84 6.58
C ARG A 37 10.80 -8.20 6.56
N VAL A 38 10.22 -8.25 5.37
CA VAL A 38 8.81 -8.58 5.18
C VAL A 38 8.44 -9.92 5.82
N ALA A 39 9.29 -10.93 5.69
CA ALA A 39 9.06 -12.25 6.28
C ALA A 39 8.95 -12.21 7.82
N GLU A 40 9.73 -11.34 8.48
CA GLU A 40 9.65 -11.18 9.95
C GLU A 40 8.33 -10.53 10.36
N VAL A 41 7.83 -9.56 9.57
CA VAL A 41 6.53 -8.93 9.81
C VAL A 41 5.41 -9.95 9.65
N VAL A 42 5.42 -10.73 8.57
CA VAL A 42 4.43 -11.78 8.31
C VAL A 42 4.40 -12.80 9.45
N ALA A 43 5.57 -13.28 9.89
CA ALA A 43 5.66 -14.23 10.99
C ALA A 43 5.12 -13.65 12.32
N ALA A 44 5.39 -12.38 12.60
CA ALA A 44 4.92 -11.71 13.81
C ALA A 44 3.43 -11.40 13.81
N MET A 45 2.83 -11.14 12.64
CA MET A 45 1.41 -10.82 12.51
C MET A 45 0.51 -12.06 12.48
N GLY A 46 1.05 -13.20 12.04
CA GLY A 46 0.27 -14.44 11.93
C GLY A 46 -0.70 -14.47 10.73
N PRO A 47 -1.80 -15.24 10.83
CA PRO A 47 -2.73 -15.40 9.72
C PRO A 47 -3.49 -14.09 9.41
N PRO A 48 -3.84 -13.86 8.11
CA PRO A 48 -4.63 -12.71 7.71
C PRO A 48 -6.09 -12.77 8.18
N PRO A 49 -6.86 -11.67 8.13
CA PRO A 49 -6.47 -10.37 7.58
C PRO A 49 -5.71 -9.49 8.59
N TRP A 50 -4.72 -8.76 8.10
CA TRP A 50 -4.05 -7.74 8.90
C TRP A 50 -3.41 -6.65 8.03
N SER A 51 -3.14 -5.51 8.65
CA SER A 51 -2.32 -4.45 8.09
C SER A 51 -1.28 -3.97 9.10
N ARG A 52 -0.07 -3.69 8.63
CA ARG A 52 1.03 -3.21 9.45
C ARG A 52 1.71 -2.01 8.83
N ARG A 53 1.72 -0.90 9.54
CA ARG A 53 2.43 0.30 9.13
C ARG A 53 3.94 0.05 9.21
N ILE A 54 4.65 0.26 8.09
CA ILE A 54 6.11 0.07 7.98
C ILE A 54 6.81 1.40 8.02
N ILE A 55 6.29 2.40 7.31
CA ILE A 55 6.77 3.78 7.33
C ILE A 55 5.59 4.70 7.61
N ALA A 56 5.81 5.71 8.45
CA ALA A 56 4.82 6.73 8.75
C ALA A 56 5.54 8.03 9.12
N ASP A 57 5.46 9.00 8.24
CA ASP A 57 5.94 10.36 8.46
C ASP A 57 4.97 11.37 7.82
N GLU A 58 5.35 12.63 7.78
CA GLU A 58 4.53 13.71 7.22
C GLU A 58 4.39 13.68 5.69
N ARG A 59 5.14 12.82 5.00
CA ARG A 59 5.19 12.75 3.53
C ARG A 59 4.59 11.47 2.98
N GLN A 60 4.71 10.36 3.74
CA GLN A 60 4.33 9.05 3.24
C GLN A 60 3.83 8.11 4.34
N LEU A 61 2.93 7.25 3.93
CA LEU A 61 2.43 6.14 4.74
C LEU A 61 2.63 4.86 3.94
N VAL A 62 3.49 3.98 4.42
CA VAL A 62 3.73 2.68 3.78
C VAL A 62 3.18 1.59 4.67
N THR A 63 2.26 0.79 4.14
CA THR A 63 1.56 -0.24 4.87
C THR A 63 1.70 -1.59 4.19
N LEU A 64 2.13 -2.58 4.93
CA LEU A 64 2.07 -3.98 4.51
C LEU A 64 0.69 -4.53 4.86
N ILE A 65 -0.01 -5.13 3.88
CA ILE A 65 -1.38 -5.61 4.01
C ILE A 65 -1.44 -7.06 3.55
N ALA A 66 -1.99 -7.93 4.40
CA ALA A 66 -2.26 -9.32 4.06
C ALA A 66 -3.77 -9.56 4.02
N SER A 67 -4.24 -10.23 2.97
CA SER A 67 -5.63 -10.62 2.80
C SER A 67 -5.74 -12.13 2.56
N PRO A 68 -6.68 -12.82 3.23
CA PRO A 68 -6.97 -14.23 2.91
C PRO A 68 -7.58 -14.34 1.51
N PRO A 69 -7.74 -15.54 0.95
CA PRO A 69 -8.58 -15.76 -0.22
C PRO A 69 -9.94 -15.08 -0.05
N CYS A 70 -10.43 -14.45 -1.10
CA CYS A 70 -11.65 -13.65 -1.12
C CYS A 70 -11.68 -12.41 -0.21
N GLY A 71 -10.64 -12.19 0.59
CA GLY A 71 -10.51 -10.99 1.41
C GLY A 71 -10.12 -9.77 0.59
N GLY A 72 -10.53 -8.59 1.07
CA GLY A 72 -10.26 -7.35 0.37
C GLY A 72 -10.50 -6.12 1.25
N ASN A 73 -10.62 -4.99 0.62
CA ASN A 73 -11.01 -3.74 1.24
C ASN A 73 -12.39 -3.29 0.75
N ARG A 74 -12.97 -2.33 1.44
CA ARG A 74 -14.22 -1.67 1.04
C ARG A 74 -13.94 -0.76 -0.16
N PRO A 75 -14.89 -0.60 -1.13
CA PRO A 75 -14.78 0.42 -2.17
C PRO A 75 -14.60 1.80 -1.54
N HIS A 76 -13.54 2.49 -1.93
CA HIS A 76 -13.23 3.83 -1.43
C HIS A 76 -12.36 4.59 -2.44
N TRP A 77 -12.14 5.87 -2.18
CA TRP A 77 -11.30 6.74 -2.98
C TRP A 77 -10.56 7.74 -2.10
N HIS A 78 -9.56 8.38 -2.66
CA HIS A 78 -8.77 9.43 -2.02
C HIS A 78 -8.89 10.72 -2.82
N ARG A 79 -9.06 11.83 -2.12
CA ARG A 79 -9.15 13.16 -2.73
C ARG A 79 -7.77 13.78 -2.89
N GLU A 80 -6.91 13.57 -1.93
CA GLU A 80 -5.69 14.36 -1.72
C GLU A 80 -4.47 13.76 -2.39
N PHE A 81 -4.47 12.45 -2.68
CA PHE A 81 -3.28 11.75 -3.18
C PHE A 81 -3.63 10.60 -4.12
N ASP A 82 -2.65 10.24 -4.93
CA ASP A 82 -2.64 9.01 -5.71
C ASP A 82 -2.12 7.88 -4.82
N GLU A 83 -2.72 6.70 -4.90
CA GLU A 83 -2.26 5.53 -4.14
C GLU A 83 -1.67 4.48 -5.08
N TRP A 84 -0.64 3.79 -4.62
CA TRP A 84 -0.05 2.72 -5.40
C TRP A 84 0.41 1.56 -4.53
N TRP A 85 0.51 0.39 -5.16
CA TRP A 85 0.83 -0.85 -4.49
C TRP A 85 1.89 -1.62 -5.24
N VAL A 86 2.72 -2.35 -4.48
CA VAL A 86 3.54 -3.45 -4.98
C VAL A 86 2.94 -4.75 -4.47
N VAL A 87 2.61 -5.68 -5.36
CA VAL A 87 2.17 -7.01 -4.98
C VAL A 87 3.40 -7.86 -4.63
N LEU A 88 3.45 -8.37 -3.41
CA LEU A 88 4.57 -9.16 -2.88
C LEU A 88 4.28 -10.67 -2.91
N ALA A 89 2.99 -11.04 -2.87
CA ALA A 89 2.54 -12.43 -2.97
C ALA A 89 1.07 -12.50 -3.37
N GLY A 90 0.68 -13.63 -3.97
CA GLY A 90 -0.70 -13.90 -4.37
C GLY A 90 -1.12 -13.17 -5.62
N GLU A 91 -2.45 -13.11 -5.83
CA GLU A 91 -3.09 -12.46 -6.97
C GLU A 91 -4.20 -11.54 -6.46
N LEU A 92 -4.15 -10.29 -6.87
CA LEU A 92 -5.10 -9.26 -6.47
C LEU A 92 -5.79 -8.67 -7.69
N GLU A 93 -7.03 -8.25 -7.49
CA GLU A 93 -7.84 -7.56 -8.48
C GLU A 93 -8.26 -6.20 -7.93
N TRP A 94 -8.12 -5.15 -8.74
CA TRP A 94 -8.64 -3.81 -8.49
C TRP A 94 -9.81 -3.57 -9.42
N GLU A 95 -10.99 -3.36 -8.87
CA GLU A 95 -12.15 -2.82 -9.56
C GLU A 95 -12.14 -1.30 -9.40
N LEU A 96 -12.07 -0.58 -10.51
CA LEU A 96 -11.94 0.87 -10.54
C LEU A 96 -13.19 1.50 -11.15
N THR A 97 -13.43 2.78 -10.85
CA THR A 97 -14.46 3.58 -11.51
C THR A 97 -14.36 3.46 -13.03
N GLY A 98 -15.51 3.33 -13.71
CA GLY A 98 -15.59 3.20 -15.17
C GLY A 98 -15.40 1.77 -15.68
N ASP A 99 -15.73 0.78 -14.86
CA ASP A 99 -15.70 -0.65 -15.19
C ASP A 99 -14.30 -1.15 -15.59
N VAL A 100 -13.28 -0.48 -15.10
CA VAL A 100 -11.88 -0.89 -15.32
C VAL A 100 -11.48 -1.91 -14.27
N VAL A 101 -11.01 -3.06 -14.72
CA VAL A 101 -10.49 -4.13 -13.86
C VAL A 101 -9.01 -4.32 -14.14
N VAL A 102 -8.20 -4.25 -13.09
CA VAL A 102 -6.76 -4.49 -13.13
C VAL A 102 -6.44 -5.70 -12.27
N ARG A 103 -5.78 -6.70 -12.81
CA ARG A 103 -5.23 -7.83 -12.05
C ARG A 103 -3.73 -7.70 -11.97
N ALA A 104 -3.21 -7.98 -10.79
CA ALA A 104 -1.77 -7.97 -10.55
C ALA A 104 -1.35 -9.12 -9.64
N ARG A 105 -0.15 -9.61 -9.91
CA ARG A 105 0.51 -10.70 -9.21
C ARG A 105 1.83 -10.23 -8.61
N LYS A 106 2.50 -11.15 -7.94
CA LYS A 106 3.82 -10.89 -7.37
C LYS A 106 4.74 -10.16 -8.35
N ASP A 107 5.46 -9.15 -7.83
CA ASP A 107 6.43 -8.30 -8.52
C ASP A 107 5.79 -7.29 -9.50
N GLU A 108 4.46 -7.10 -9.45
CA GLU A 108 3.75 -6.11 -10.24
C GLU A 108 3.34 -4.90 -9.38
N ILE A 109 3.21 -3.75 -10.05
CA ILE A 109 2.84 -2.48 -9.43
C ILE A 109 1.51 -2.02 -10.02
N VAL A 110 0.61 -1.58 -9.14
CA VAL A 110 -0.64 -0.93 -9.52
C VAL A 110 -0.65 0.48 -8.98
N TRP A 111 -1.02 1.44 -9.81
CA TRP A 111 -1.19 2.84 -9.45
C TRP A 111 -2.60 3.29 -9.75
N VAL A 112 -3.24 3.96 -8.80
CA VAL A 112 -4.60 4.50 -8.92
C VAL A 112 -4.57 5.99 -8.62
N PRO A 113 -5.00 6.85 -9.55
CA PRO A 113 -5.03 8.28 -9.33
C PRO A 113 -6.09 8.66 -8.30
N ARG A 114 -5.84 9.74 -7.58
CA ARG A 114 -6.84 10.35 -6.69
C ARG A 114 -8.18 10.57 -7.40
N GLY A 115 -9.26 10.49 -6.65
CA GLY A 115 -10.62 10.62 -7.17
C GLY A 115 -11.17 9.36 -7.82
N THR A 116 -10.36 8.31 -7.99
CA THR A 116 -10.81 7.03 -8.54
C THR A 116 -11.25 6.11 -7.41
N VAL A 117 -12.51 5.71 -7.44
CA VAL A 117 -13.00 4.66 -6.54
C VAL A 117 -12.29 3.35 -6.90
N HIS A 118 -11.80 2.68 -5.88
CA HIS A 118 -11.16 1.38 -6.05
C HIS A 118 -11.60 0.39 -4.96
N HIS A 119 -11.75 -0.84 -5.39
CA HIS A 119 -12.06 -1.99 -4.56
C HIS A 119 -11.02 -3.07 -4.86
N ILE A 120 -10.30 -3.53 -3.85
CA ILE A 120 -9.21 -4.50 -4.02
C ILE A 120 -9.64 -5.81 -3.41
N ARG A 121 -9.51 -6.90 -4.18
CA ARG A 121 -9.83 -8.26 -3.72
C ARG A 121 -8.67 -9.21 -3.95
N ASN A 122 -8.49 -10.16 -3.05
CA ASN A 122 -7.66 -11.31 -3.29
C ASN A 122 -8.48 -12.33 -4.10
N VAL A 123 -8.13 -12.48 -5.38
CA VAL A 123 -8.79 -13.42 -6.30
C VAL A 123 -8.03 -14.74 -6.44
N GLY A 124 -6.88 -14.84 -5.76
CA GLY A 124 -6.11 -16.08 -5.68
C GLY A 124 -6.63 -17.03 -4.60
N GLN A 125 -6.10 -18.25 -4.60
CA GLN A 125 -6.45 -19.28 -3.61
C GLN A 125 -5.55 -19.28 -2.37
N GLU A 126 -4.49 -18.49 -2.43
CA GLU A 126 -3.53 -18.33 -1.34
C GLU A 126 -3.64 -16.93 -0.73
N LEU A 127 -2.98 -16.75 0.41
CA LEU A 127 -2.80 -15.43 1.00
C LEU A 127 -2.20 -14.45 -0.03
N SER A 128 -2.76 -13.26 -0.13
CA SER A 128 -2.13 -12.16 -0.85
C SER A 128 -1.42 -11.21 0.11
N LEU A 129 -0.30 -10.67 -0.35
CA LEU A 129 0.49 -9.69 0.38
C LEU A 129 0.82 -8.52 -0.55
N ARG A 130 0.53 -7.29 -0.10
CA ARG A 130 0.85 -6.07 -0.85
C ARG A 130 1.43 -5.00 0.05
N LEU A 131 2.28 -4.19 -0.52
CA LEU A 131 2.75 -2.94 0.08
C LEU A 131 1.92 -1.80 -0.51
N ALA A 132 1.19 -1.07 0.32
CA ALA A 132 0.44 0.11 -0.06
C ALA A 132 1.24 1.36 0.30
N VAL A 133 1.30 2.32 -0.62
CA VAL A 133 1.96 3.62 -0.43
C VAL A 133 0.95 4.72 -0.67
N ALA A 134 0.75 5.51 0.37
CA ALA A 134 -0.19 6.62 0.42
C ALA A 134 0.49 7.87 1.01
N MET A 135 -0.17 9.02 0.90
CA MET A 135 0.28 10.26 1.54
C MET A 135 -0.62 10.61 2.74
N PRO A 136 -0.04 11.17 3.82
CA PRO A 136 -0.85 11.69 4.92
C PRO A 136 -1.79 12.82 4.44
N PRO A 137 -2.98 12.94 5.04
CA PRO A 137 -3.53 12.16 6.16
C PRO A 137 -4.14 10.81 5.78
N ALA A 138 -4.03 10.36 4.53
CA ALA A 138 -4.55 9.09 4.01
C ALA A 138 -6.05 8.88 4.32
N MET A 139 -6.84 9.92 4.09
CA MET A 139 -8.28 9.88 4.28
C MET A 139 -8.94 8.96 3.25
N HIS A 140 -9.81 8.09 3.74
CA HIS A 140 -10.61 7.20 2.91
C HIS A 140 -12.03 7.74 2.82
N TYR A 141 -12.48 7.99 1.59
CA TYR A 141 -13.86 8.37 1.31
C TYR A 141 -14.58 7.14 0.75
N PHE A 142 -15.54 6.64 1.49
CA PHE A 142 -16.27 5.43 1.12
C PHE A 142 -17.39 5.76 0.13
N SER A 143 -17.57 4.88 -0.85
CA SER A 143 -18.60 4.99 -1.87
C SER A 143 -19.45 3.73 -1.85
N ALA A 144 -20.73 3.88 -2.19
CA ALA A 144 -21.56 2.75 -2.51
C ALA A 144 -21.02 2.07 -3.79
N CYS A 145 -21.01 0.75 -3.80
CA CYS A 145 -20.66 -0.04 -4.98
C CYS A 145 -21.94 -0.63 -5.55
N GLU A 146 -22.33 -0.17 -6.74
CA GLU A 146 -23.55 -0.66 -7.41
C GLU A 146 -23.45 -2.15 -7.76
N GLN A 147 -22.26 -2.61 -8.17
CA GLN A 147 -22.06 -4.00 -8.59
C GLN A 147 -22.10 -4.99 -7.41
N CYS A 148 -21.52 -4.65 -6.28
CA CYS A 148 -21.53 -5.50 -5.10
C CYS A 148 -22.64 -5.13 -4.11
N GLY A 149 -23.46 -4.13 -4.43
CA GLY A 149 -24.52 -3.61 -3.55
C GLY A 149 -23.96 -3.07 -2.24
N TYR A 150 -22.69 -2.70 -2.19
CA TYR A 150 -22.07 -2.15 -1.00
C TYR A 150 -22.76 -0.83 -0.64
N THR A 151 -23.34 -0.80 0.55
CA THR A 151 -23.73 0.42 1.25
C THR A 151 -22.84 0.55 2.47
N ASP A 152 -22.69 1.70 3.05
CA ASP A 152 -21.78 1.96 4.18
C ASP A 152 -22.15 1.21 5.48
N ASP A 153 -23.07 0.25 5.40
CA ASP A 153 -23.79 -0.35 6.52
C ASP A 153 -23.15 -1.62 7.10
N GLY A 154 -21.92 -1.98 6.75
CA GLY A 154 -21.23 -3.08 7.41
C GLY A 154 -20.45 -4.05 6.50
N PRO A 155 -19.80 -5.05 7.10
CA PRO A 155 -18.99 -6.01 6.37
C PRO A 155 -19.87 -6.90 5.48
N ARG A 156 -19.38 -7.16 4.26
CA ARG A 156 -19.98 -8.14 3.35
C ARG A 156 -19.03 -9.28 3.09
N GLU A 157 -19.58 -10.46 2.94
CA GLU A 157 -18.86 -11.59 2.39
C GLU A 157 -18.69 -11.37 0.88
N TRP A 158 -17.47 -11.23 0.44
CA TRP A 158 -17.09 -10.94 -0.95
C TRP A 158 -17.00 -12.20 -1.83
N CYS A 159 -17.13 -13.36 -1.21
CA CYS A 159 -17.13 -14.66 -1.87
C CYS A 159 -18.39 -15.43 -1.48
N ALA A 160 -19.29 -15.57 -2.43
CA ALA A 160 -20.36 -16.55 -2.38
C ALA A 160 -19.98 -17.78 -3.20
#